data_2afa95a7e49c394abb09a67446019a31
#
_entry.id   2afa95a7e49c394abb09a67446019a31
#
_cell.length_a   1.000
_cell.length_b   1.000
_cell.length_c   1.000
_cell.angle_alpha   90.00
_cell.angle_beta   90.00
_cell.angle_gamma   90.00
#
_symmetry.space_group_name_H-M   'P 1'
#
loop_
_entity.id
_entity.type
_entity.pdbx_description
1 polymer ?
#
loop_
_entity_poly.entity_id
_entity_poly.type
_entity_poly.pdbx_seq_one_letter_code
_entity_poly.pdbx_strand_id
1 'polypeptide(L)'
;MFDHLYVEDLSLLPLTDSERSSLTTATEWQTKSLDCILTNVYLTSNKRLEVLQFDMEEVPQAERPYPDDDGIIGMMGSIRRVNEKRVDSNLHGYLNFYTGHKGDWLEFTAKFTNGIMVEITRVSPPDASDVEY
;
A
#
# COMPACT_ATOMS: atom_id res chain seq x y z
N MET A 1 5.53 11.31 -1.79
CA MET A 1 4.87 10.56 -0.70
C MET A 1 3.81 9.66 -1.29
N PHE A 2 3.69 8.45 -0.82
CA PHE A 2 2.75 7.45 -1.35
C PHE A 2 2.36 6.49 -0.23
N ASP A 3 1.23 5.79 -0.42
CA ASP A 3 0.83 4.72 0.48
C ASP A 3 1.23 3.37 -0.10
N HIS A 4 1.47 2.40 0.78
CA HIS A 4 1.78 1.03 0.39
C HIS A 4 0.49 0.23 0.26
N LEU A 5 0.32 -0.44 -0.89
CA LEU A 5 -0.80 -1.33 -1.14
C LEU A 5 -0.32 -2.77 -1.21
N TYR A 6 -1.02 -3.65 -0.55
CA TYR A 6 -0.81 -5.09 -0.63
C TYR A 6 -2.04 -5.73 -1.24
N VAL A 7 -1.85 -6.55 -2.27
CA VAL A 7 -2.91 -7.31 -2.91
C VAL A 7 -2.90 -8.71 -2.34
N GLU A 8 -3.91 -9.05 -1.57
CA GLU A 8 -3.98 -10.33 -0.84
C GLU A 8 -4.40 -11.50 -1.72
N ASP A 9 -4.96 -11.23 -2.89
CA ASP A 9 -5.33 -12.25 -3.86
C ASP A 9 -4.93 -11.76 -5.26
N LEU A 10 -3.84 -12.28 -5.78
CA LEU A 10 -3.31 -11.88 -7.08
C LEU A 10 -4.21 -12.27 -8.24
N SER A 11 -5.16 -13.20 -8.04
CA SER A 11 -6.13 -13.56 -9.06
C SER A 11 -7.07 -12.41 -9.43
N LEU A 12 -7.14 -11.39 -8.58
CA LEU A 12 -7.93 -10.18 -8.85
C LEU A 12 -7.29 -9.28 -9.91
N LEU A 13 -6.01 -9.46 -10.19
CA LEU A 13 -5.26 -8.63 -11.12
C LEU A 13 -5.16 -9.29 -12.50
N PRO A 14 -5.33 -8.52 -13.59
CA PRO A 14 -5.15 -9.05 -14.95
C PRO A 14 -3.66 -9.20 -15.28
N LEU A 15 -3.03 -10.23 -14.75
CA LEU A 15 -1.62 -10.53 -14.92
C LEU A 15 -1.41 -11.62 -15.96
N THR A 16 -0.23 -11.59 -16.62
CA THR A 16 0.23 -12.72 -17.42
C THR A 16 0.64 -13.87 -16.51
N ASP A 17 0.74 -15.09 -17.04
CA ASP A 17 1.16 -16.27 -16.26
C ASP A 17 2.56 -16.08 -15.68
N SER A 18 3.47 -15.48 -16.44
CA SER A 18 4.82 -15.19 -16.00
C SER A 18 4.84 -14.20 -14.84
N GLU A 19 4.04 -13.14 -14.93
CA GLU A 19 3.92 -12.14 -13.86
C GLU A 19 3.32 -12.78 -12.61
N ARG A 20 2.26 -13.55 -12.77
CA ARG A 20 1.57 -14.20 -11.66
C ARG A 20 2.46 -15.19 -10.91
N SER A 21 3.36 -15.88 -11.61
CA SER A 21 4.26 -16.83 -10.96
C SER A 21 5.41 -16.17 -10.19
N SER A 22 5.73 -14.92 -10.49
CA SER A 22 6.85 -14.21 -9.88
C SER A 22 6.43 -13.15 -8.85
N LEU A 23 5.17 -12.73 -8.85
CA LEU A 23 4.64 -11.83 -7.83
C LEU A 23 4.12 -12.63 -6.65
N THR A 24 4.07 -12.01 -5.48
CA THR A 24 3.54 -12.61 -4.26
C THR A 24 2.59 -11.66 -3.56
N THR A 25 1.88 -12.15 -2.55
CA THR A 25 1.02 -11.30 -1.71
C THR A 25 1.83 -10.34 -0.85
N ALA A 26 3.14 -10.57 -0.72
CA ALA A 26 4.05 -9.68 -0.02
C ALA A 26 4.61 -8.57 -0.93
N THR A 27 4.30 -8.58 -2.23
CA THR A 27 4.72 -7.53 -3.15
C THR A 27 4.13 -6.19 -2.70
N GLU A 28 4.99 -5.19 -2.59
CA GLU A 28 4.57 -3.83 -2.24
C GLU A 28 4.19 -3.05 -3.48
N TRP A 29 2.97 -2.60 -3.53
CA TRP A 29 2.47 -1.69 -4.55
C TRP A 29 2.42 -0.29 -3.97
N GLN A 30 2.55 0.71 -4.82
CA GLN A 30 2.48 2.10 -4.42
C GLN A 30 1.21 2.73 -4.98
N THR A 31 0.59 3.60 -4.20
CA THR A 31 -0.55 4.39 -4.64
C THR A 31 -0.44 5.81 -4.12
N LYS A 32 -0.84 6.77 -4.95
CA LYS A 32 -0.97 8.18 -4.57
C LYS A 32 -2.42 8.63 -4.61
N SER A 33 -3.34 7.71 -4.85
CA SER A 33 -4.76 8.03 -5.00
C SER A 33 -5.48 8.28 -3.68
N LEU A 34 -4.83 7.95 -2.56
CA LEU A 34 -5.33 8.16 -1.22
C LEU A 34 -4.63 9.36 -0.57
N ASP A 35 -4.71 9.47 0.74
CA ASP A 35 -4.22 10.64 1.47
C ASP A 35 -2.70 10.77 1.51
N CYS A 36 -1.97 9.79 0.99
CA CYS A 36 -0.49 9.77 0.98
C CYS A 36 0.11 9.98 2.36
N ILE A 37 -0.44 9.31 3.36
CA ILE A 37 -0.01 9.43 4.76
C ILE A 37 0.96 8.32 5.19
N LEU A 38 1.54 7.59 4.23
CA LEU A 38 2.47 6.48 4.47
C LEU A 38 1.86 5.37 5.32
N THR A 39 0.59 5.06 5.06
CA THR A 39 -0.10 3.94 5.69
C THR A 39 -0.11 2.71 4.78
N ASN A 40 -0.51 1.58 5.34
CA ASN A 40 -0.70 0.37 4.57
C ASN A 40 -2.17 0.23 4.17
N VAL A 41 -2.38 -0.20 2.94
CA VAL A 41 -3.70 -0.41 2.36
C VAL A 41 -3.74 -1.84 1.84
N TYR A 42 -4.85 -2.52 1.97
CA TYR A 42 -4.98 -3.92 1.60
C TYR A 42 -6.17 -4.14 0.67
N LEU A 43 -5.91 -4.73 -0.50
CA LEU A 43 -6.97 -5.23 -1.38
C LEU A 43 -7.20 -6.69 -1.02
N THR A 44 -8.34 -6.97 -0.38
CA THR A 44 -8.65 -8.29 0.12
C THR A 44 -9.20 -9.22 -0.97
N SER A 45 -9.22 -10.53 -0.69
CA SER A 45 -9.80 -11.51 -1.60
C SER A 45 -11.29 -11.29 -1.86
N ASN A 46 -11.96 -10.56 -0.98
CA ASN A 46 -13.37 -10.16 -1.14
C ASN A 46 -13.54 -8.89 -1.96
N LYS A 47 -12.48 -8.40 -2.60
CA LYS A 47 -12.47 -7.16 -3.39
C LYS A 47 -12.71 -5.89 -2.56
N ARG A 48 -12.54 -5.97 -1.25
CA ARG A 48 -12.64 -4.80 -0.38
C ARG A 48 -11.28 -4.15 -0.22
N LEU A 49 -11.28 -2.84 -0.15
CA LEU A 49 -10.10 -2.06 0.17
C LEU A 49 -10.14 -1.69 1.64
N GLU A 50 -9.14 -2.17 2.39
CA GLU A 50 -9.01 -1.90 3.81
C GLU A 50 -7.80 -1.04 4.08
N VAL A 51 -7.90 -0.17 5.06
CA VAL A 51 -6.83 0.74 5.47
C VAL A 51 -6.41 0.39 6.89
N LEU A 52 -5.11 0.38 7.14
CA LEU A 52 -4.59 0.21 8.49
C LEU A 52 -4.77 1.51 9.26
N GLN A 53 -5.57 1.46 10.32
CA GLN A 53 -5.69 2.53 11.29
C GLN A 53 -4.92 2.19 12.56
N PHE A 54 -4.37 3.20 13.18
CA PHE A 54 -3.60 3.05 14.41
C PHE A 54 -3.60 4.35 15.18
N ASP A 55 -3.32 4.24 16.48
CA ASP A 55 -3.06 5.38 17.33
C ASP A 55 -1.56 5.51 17.55
N MET A 56 -1.09 6.70 17.81
CA MET A 56 0.29 6.97 18.17
C MET A 56 0.38 7.17 19.68
N GLU A 57 1.35 6.51 20.29
CA GLU A 57 1.56 6.59 21.72
C GLU A 57 3.01 7.01 22.00
N GLU A 58 3.18 7.91 22.96
CA GLU A 58 4.49 8.27 23.42
C GLU A 58 5.07 7.12 24.25
N VAL A 59 6.29 6.70 23.91
CA VAL A 59 6.99 5.67 24.67
C VAL A 59 7.68 6.30 25.86
N PRO A 60 7.43 5.82 27.11
CA PRO A 60 8.14 6.31 28.29
C PRO A 60 9.65 6.22 28.07
N GLN A 61 10.38 7.22 28.53
CA GLN A 61 11.82 7.32 28.30
C GLN A 61 12.58 6.06 28.75
N ALA A 62 12.17 5.46 29.86
CA ALA A 62 12.80 4.26 30.39
C ALA A 62 12.68 3.04 29.48
N GLU A 63 11.68 3.01 28.59
CA GLU A 63 11.41 1.92 27.65
C GLU A 63 12.02 2.15 26.27
N ARG A 64 12.65 3.29 26.04
CA ARG A 64 13.28 3.61 24.76
C ARG A 64 14.62 2.88 24.62
N PRO A 65 15.11 2.66 23.38
CA PRO A 65 16.39 1.97 23.16
C PRO A 65 17.58 2.63 23.87
N TYR A 66 17.57 3.95 24.02
CA TYR A 66 18.67 4.70 24.65
C TYR A 66 18.10 5.63 25.74
N PRO A 67 17.62 5.08 26.86
CA PRO A 67 16.88 5.86 27.87
C PRO A 67 17.75 6.87 28.62
N ASP A 68 19.03 6.66 28.65
CA ASP A 68 19.99 7.53 29.41
C ASP A 68 20.53 8.68 28.55
N ASP A 69 20.16 8.76 27.29
CA ASP A 69 20.59 9.80 26.38
C ASP A 69 19.58 10.95 26.34
N ASP A 70 20.03 12.17 26.63
CA ASP A 70 19.20 13.36 26.66
C ASP A 70 19.12 14.06 25.28
N GLY A 71 19.84 13.56 24.28
CA GLY A 71 19.89 14.15 22.94
C GLY A 71 18.96 13.48 21.96
N ILE A 72 19.27 13.65 20.68
CA ILE A 72 18.48 13.09 19.57
C ILE A 72 18.40 11.57 19.64
N ILE A 73 19.50 10.91 20.00
CA ILE A 73 19.55 9.45 20.12
C ILE A 73 18.56 8.95 21.18
N GLY A 74 18.43 9.64 22.29
CA GLY A 74 17.48 9.31 23.35
C GLY A 74 16.02 9.45 22.92
N MET A 75 15.75 10.17 21.84
CA MET A 75 14.40 10.29 21.28
C MET A 75 14.03 9.15 20.32
N MET A 76 14.99 8.29 19.97
CA MET A 76 14.69 7.14 19.12
C MET A 76 13.70 6.22 19.84
N GLY A 77 12.69 5.78 19.09
CA GLY A 77 11.63 4.97 19.65
C GLY A 77 10.69 5.72 20.59
N SER A 78 10.68 7.07 20.52
CA SER A 78 9.83 7.90 21.39
C SER A 78 8.33 7.79 21.09
N ILE A 79 7.98 7.31 19.89
CA ILE A 79 6.60 7.15 19.46
C ILE A 79 6.44 5.74 18.90
N ARG A 80 5.33 5.10 19.25
CA ARG A 80 4.98 3.79 18.71
C ARG A 80 3.53 3.78 18.25
N ARG A 81 3.24 2.91 17.29
CA ARG A 81 1.88 2.64 16.86
C ARG A 81 1.22 1.67 17.83
N VAL A 82 0.00 1.97 18.23
CA VAL A 82 -0.81 1.12 19.10
C VAL A 82 -2.22 1.02 18.54
N ASN A 83 -2.94 0.01 18.97
CA ASN A 83 -4.32 -0.22 18.56
C ASN A 83 -4.46 -0.33 17.03
N GLU A 84 -3.51 -0.98 16.38
CA GLU A 84 -3.55 -1.20 14.94
C GLU A 84 -4.75 -2.06 14.56
N LYS A 85 -5.52 -1.62 13.58
CA LYS A 85 -6.65 -2.39 13.04
C LYS A 85 -6.85 -2.06 11.58
N ARG A 86 -7.40 -3.02 10.85
CA ARG A 86 -7.78 -2.83 9.47
C ARG A 86 -9.26 -2.46 9.42
N VAL A 87 -9.59 -1.39 8.70
CA VAL A 87 -10.96 -0.92 8.54
C VAL A 87 -11.28 -0.75 7.07
N ASP A 88 -12.56 -0.91 6.72
CA ASP A 88 -13.02 -0.68 5.36
C ASP A 88 -12.77 0.78 4.99
N SER A 89 -12.15 1.01 3.84
CA SER A 89 -11.86 2.37 3.37
C SER A 89 -13.10 3.13 2.91
N ASN A 90 -14.16 2.40 2.55
CA ASN A 90 -15.36 2.96 1.91
C ASN A 90 -15.05 3.80 0.67
N LEU A 91 -13.95 3.51 0.00
CA LEU A 91 -13.56 4.26 -1.18
C LEU A 91 -14.64 4.19 -2.25
N HIS A 92 -14.97 5.33 -2.80
CA HIS A 92 -15.88 5.45 -3.93
C HIS A 92 -15.19 6.28 -5.01
N GLY A 93 -14.71 5.61 -6.06
CA GLY A 93 -13.92 6.25 -7.10
C GLY A 93 -12.82 5.35 -7.60
N TYR A 94 -11.77 5.93 -8.14
CA TYR A 94 -10.68 5.20 -8.77
C TYR A 94 -9.45 5.16 -7.88
N LEU A 95 -8.80 4.00 -7.88
CA LEU A 95 -7.51 3.78 -7.22
C LEU A 95 -6.50 3.38 -8.29
N ASN A 96 -5.46 4.16 -8.45
CA ASN A 96 -4.31 3.83 -9.30
C ASN A 96 -3.19 3.29 -8.41
N PHE A 97 -2.61 2.16 -8.80
CA PHE A 97 -1.47 1.59 -8.07
C PHE A 97 -0.49 0.95 -9.03
N TYR A 98 0.76 0.89 -8.64
CA TYR A 98 1.86 0.48 -9.51
C TYR A 98 3.01 -0.12 -8.71
N THR A 99 3.80 -0.93 -9.41
CA THR A 99 5.07 -1.45 -8.86
C THR A 99 6.06 -1.70 -9.99
N GLY A 100 7.36 -1.65 -9.68
CA GLY A 100 8.40 -2.13 -10.57
C GLY A 100 8.61 -3.63 -10.36
N HIS A 101 8.75 -4.38 -11.45
CA HIS A 101 8.93 -5.81 -11.39
C HIS A 101 9.92 -6.25 -12.48
N LYS A 102 11.10 -6.75 -12.10
CA LYS A 102 12.15 -7.22 -13.00
C LYS A 102 12.48 -6.21 -14.13
N GLY A 103 12.54 -4.92 -13.78
CA GLY A 103 12.78 -3.86 -14.74
C GLY A 103 11.55 -3.41 -15.51
N ASP A 104 10.42 -4.09 -15.36
CA ASP A 104 9.15 -3.73 -15.96
C ASP A 104 8.30 -2.90 -15.00
N TRP A 105 7.38 -2.16 -15.56
CA TRP A 105 6.44 -1.35 -14.83
C TRP A 105 5.06 -1.98 -14.92
N LEU A 106 4.47 -2.27 -13.77
CA LEU A 106 3.10 -2.80 -13.69
C LEU A 106 2.21 -1.76 -13.04
N GLU A 107 1.13 -1.41 -13.71
CA GLU A 107 0.22 -0.39 -13.22
C GLU A 107 -1.22 -0.79 -13.50
N PHE A 108 -2.09 -0.53 -12.53
CA PHE A 108 -3.51 -0.82 -12.62
C PHE A 108 -4.33 0.35 -12.12
N THR A 109 -5.54 0.49 -12.67
CA THR A 109 -6.55 1.40 -12.14
C THR A 109 -7.79 0.58 -11.80
N ALA A 110 -8.19 0.62 -10.56
CA ALA A 110 -9.37 -0.07 -10.06
C ALA A 110 -10.46 0.94 -9.72
N LYS A 111 -11.70 0.59 -10.06
CA LYS A 111 -12.87 1.37 -9.67
C LYS A 111 -13.52 0.72 -8.46
N PHE A 112 -13.78 1.53 -7.44
CA PHE A 112 -14.42 1.10 -6.21
C PHE A 112 -15.78 1.77 -6.02
N THR A 113 -16.72 1.02 -5.48
CA THR A 113 -18.01 1.53 -5.05
C THR A 113 -18.23 1.08 -3.62
N ASN A 114 -18.33 2.04 -2.71
CA ASN A 114 -18.51 1.79 -1.27
C ASN A 114 -17.47 0.80 -0.71
N GLY A 115 -16.22 0.95 -1.11
CA GLY A 115 -15.12 0.13 -0.63
C GLY A 115 -14.93 -1.20 -1.35
N ILE A 116 -15.76 -1.51 -2.35
CA ILE A 116 -15.69 -2.76 -3.09
C ILE A 116 -15.21 -2.49 -4.52
N MET A 117 -14.21 -3.24 -4.96
CA MET A 117 -13.71 -3.14 -6.33
C MET A 117 -14.73 -3.73 -7.29
N VAL A 118 -15.24 -2.90 -8.22
CA VAL A 118 -16.22 -3.32 -9.22
C VAL A 118 -15.61 -3.48 -10.60
N GLU A 119 -14.44 -2.92 -10.82
CA GLU A 119 -13.74 -2.99 -12.10
C GLU A 119 -12.24 -2.79 -11.87
N ILE A 120 -11.42 -3.45 -12.67
CA ILE A 120 -9.98 -3.21 -12.69
C ILE A 120 -9.50 -3.22 -14.14
N THR A 121 -8.67 -2.23 -14.47
CA THR A 121 -8.07 -2.08 -15.78
C THR A 121 -6.57 -2.05 -15.65
N ARG A 122 -5.88 -2.84 -16.46
CA ARG A 122 -4.43 -2.75 -16.56
C ARG A 122 -4.09 -1.51 -17.41
N VAL A 123 -3.26 -0.64 -16.86
CA VAL A 123 -2.63 0.41 -17.63
C VAL A 123 -1.52 -0.27 -18.39
N SER A 124 -1.78 -0.69 -19.62
CA SER A 124 -0.78 -1.37 -20.44
C SER A 124 0.45 -0.49 -20.53
N PRO A 125 1.65 -1.05 -20.31
CA PRO A 125 2.83 -0.31 -20.72
C PRO A 125 2.61 -0.01 -22.19
N PRO A 126 2.56 1.26 -22.58
CA PRO A 126 2.47 1.57 -24.00
C PRO A 126 3.65 0.96 -24.70
N ASP A 127 3.49 0.56 -25.97
CA ASP A 127 4.61 0.20 -26.78
C ASP A 127 5.67 1.29 -26.65
N ALA A 128 6.95 0.92 -26.73
CA ALA A 128 8.03 1.87 -26.53
C ALA A 128 7.89 3.12 -27.41
N SER A 129 7.19 3.01 -28.54
CA SER A 129 6.90 4.11 -29.44
C SER A 129 5.83 5.08 -28.92
N ASP A 130 5.02 4.67 -27.97
CA ASP A 130 3.92 5.45 -27.41
C ASP A 130 4.25 6.03 -26.04
N VAL A 131 5.45 5.75 -25.54
CA VAL A 131 5.87 6.17 -24.21
C VAL A 131 6.32 7.62 -24.24
N GLU A 132 5.55 8.48 -23.63
CA GLU A 132 5.92 9.85 -23.29
C GLU A 132 6.05 9.93 -21.78
N TYR A 133 7.26 9.81 -21.31
CA TYR A 133 7.55 9.98 -19.90
C TYR A 133 8.15 11.36 -19.63
#